data_5f48ff24f97a8a723177139cbbad5f9f
#
_entry.id   5f48ff24f97a8a723177139cbbad5f9f
#
_cell.length_a   1.000
_cell.length_b   1.000
_cell.length_c   1.000
_cell.angle_alpha   90.00
_cell.angle_beta   90.00
_cell.angle_gamma   90.00
#
_symmetry.space_group_name_H-M   'P 1'
#
loop_
_entity.id
_entity.type
_entity.pdbx_description
1 polymer ?
#
loop_
_entity_poly.entity_id
_entity_poly.type
_entity_poly.pdbx_seq_one_letter_code
_entity_poly.pdbx_strand_id
1 'polypeptide(L)'
;MAGTETKKITAPRLPSEVFSVEFNQSLVHQALTSYLSNQRQGSVKLKNRSDVRGGGKKPFRQKGTGRARAGTIRSPLWVGGGVTFANIKNHEKKMNKKMAKKALASILSKFKTEKRLTLVEDVSFKEPKTKLAVEFFNKTGVDSALLITSEADQNTMLAIRNLKSFGFLDAKDINPYDLLKAKHILVTHSAIPVLKEVVNVK
;
A
#
# COMPACT_ATOMS: atom_id res chain seq x y z
N MET A 1 -12.64 -40.04 7.03
CA MET A 1 -11.78 -39.74 5.90
C MET A 1 -12.67 -39.17 4.80
N ALA A 2 -12.72 -37.86 4.64
CA ALA A 2 -13.44 -37.21 3.54
C ALA A 2 -12.39 -36.77 2.52
N GLY A 3 -12.29 -37.58 1.43
CA GLY A 3 -11.40 -37.30 0.32
C GLY A 3 -11.88 -36.04 -0.41
N THR A 4 -11.06 -35.02 -0.42
CA THR A 4 -11.22 -33.86 -1.31
C THR A 4 -10.90 -34.33 -2.74
N GLU A 5 -11.96 -34.59 -3.52
CA GLU A 5 -11.85 -34.79 -4.97
C GLU A 5 -11.33 -33.51 -5.61
N THR A 6 -10.08 -33.55 -6.03
CA THR A 6 -9.50 -32.50 -6.88
C THR A 6 -10.09 -32.60 -8.27
N LYS A 7 -11.17 -31.89 -8.54
CA LYS A 7 -11.65 -31.64 -9.90
C LYS A 7 -10.51 -31.00 -10.69
N LYS A 8 -10.04 -31.68 -11.74
CA LYS A 8 -9.16 -31.08 -12.78
C LYS A 8 -9.94 -29.97 -13.48
N ILE A 9 -9.87 -28.76 -12.94
CA ILE A 9 -10.39 -27.56 -13.59
C ILE A 9 -9.36 -27.16 -14.61
N THR A 10 -9.75 -27.04 -15.85
CA THR A 10 -8.93 -26.51 -16.95
C THR A 10 -8.40 -25.14 -16.51
N ALA A 11 -7.10 -24.99 -16.35
CA ALA A 11 -6.49 -23.77 -15.84
C ALA A 11 -6.96 -22.57 -16.66
N PRO A 12 -7.59 -21.56 -16.07
CA PRO A 12 -8.08 -20.41 -16.82
C PRO A 12 -6.91 -19.73 -17.52
N ARG A 13 -7.09 -19.38 -18.80
CA ARG A 13 -6.08 -18.64 -19.55
C ARG A 13 -5.88 -17.27 -18.91
N LEU A 14 -4.65 -16.97 -18.51
CA LEU A 14 -4.28 -15.64 -18.02
C LEU A 14 -4.48 -14.61 -19.14
N PRO A 15 -5.28 -13.55 -18.92
CA PRO A 15 -5.55 -12.54 -19.94
C PRO A 15 -4.24 -11.83 -20.33
N SER A 16 -3.95 -11.80 -21.64
CA SER A 16 -2.72 -11.18 -22.18
C SER A 16 -2.61 -9.68 -21.86
N GLU A 17 -3.74 -8.99 -21.75
CA GLU A 17 -3.83 -7.57 -21.43
C GLU A 17 -3.16 -7.22 -20.07
N VAL A 18 -3.19 -8.14 -19.12
CA VAL A 18 -2.65 -7.95 -17.76
C VAL A 18 -1.31 -8.65 -17.59
N PHE A 19 -1.12 -9.82 -18.21
CA PHE A 19 0.02 -10.70 -17.94
C PHE A 19 1.00 -10.85 -19.11
N SER A 20 0.95 -9.95 -20.11
CA SER A 20 1.88 -9.97 -21.25
C SER A 20 2.34 -8.54 -21.63
N VAL A 21 2.40 -7.64 -20.64
CA VAL A 21 2.88 -6.27 -20.81
C VAL A 21 4.39 -6.25 -20.61
N GLU A 22 5.11 -5.47 -21.43
CA GLU A 22 6.54 -5.27 -21.30
C GLU A 22 6.91 -4.65 -19.94
N PHE A 23 8.00 -5.14 -19.33
CA PHE A 23 8.44 -4.64 -18.02
C PHE A 23 9.10 -3.27 -18.15
N ASN A 24 8.50 -2.27 -17.50
CA ASN A 24 9.05 -0.92 -17.43
C ASN A 24 9.50 -0.59 -16.00
N GLN A 25 10.81 -0.68 -15.76
CA GLN A 25 11.42 -0.47 -14.45
C GLN A 25 11.18 0.95 -13.91
N SER A 26 11.31 1.98 -14.75
CA SER A 26 11.15 3.39 -14.35
C SER A 26 9.73 3.66 -13.87
N LEU A 27 8.72 3.13 -14.59
CA LEU A 27 7.31 3.27 -14.24
C LEU A 27 6.98 2.54 -12.93
N VAL A 28 7.51 1.34 -12.75
CA VAL A 28 7.33 0.54 -11.52
C VAL A 28 7.97 1.26 -10.32
N HIS A 29 9.18 1.79 -10.48
CA HIS A 29 9.85 2.57 -9.43
C HIS A 29 9.06 3.83 -9.06
N GLN A 30 8.53 4.55 -10.04
CA GLN A 30 7.70 5.73 -9.80
C GLN A 30 6.42 5.36 -9.03
N ALA A 31 5.73 4.27 -9.40
CA ALA A 31 4.55 3.77 -8.71
C ALA A 31 4.85 3.39 -7.26
N LEU A 32 5.94 2.65 -7.01
CA LEU A 32 6.40 2.27 -5.69
C LEU A 32 6.73 3.50 -4.82
N THR A 33 7.48 4.45 -5.37
CA THR A 33 7.85 5.68 -4.65
C THR A 33 6.64 6.54 -4.32
N SER A 34 5.66 6.64 -5.23
CA SER A 34 4.40 7.34 -4.98
C SER A 34 3.60 6.66 -3.87
N TYR A 35 3.45 5.33 -3.95
CA TYR A 35 2.74 4.54 -2.94
C TYR A 35 3.34 4.71 -1.53
N LEU A 36 4.67 4.51 -1.39
CA LEU A 36 5.37 4.66 -0.11
C LEU A 36 5.33 6.09 0.43
N SER A 37 5.39 7.09 -0.45
CA SER A 37 5.29 8.50 -0.05
C SER A 37 3.91 8.83 0.50
N ASN A 38 2.85 8.32 -0.12
CA ASN A 38 1.47 8.58 0.26
C ASN A 38 1.05 7.88 1.57
N GLN A 39 1.79 6.84 2.00
CA GLN A 39 1.57 6.19 3.29
C GLN A 39 2.11 7.01 4.48
N ARG A 40 2.94 8.02 4.22
CA ARG A 40 3.50 8.84 5.29
C ARG A 40 2.45 9.82 5.82
N GLN A 41 2.16 9.76 7.11
CA GLN A 41 1.21 10.66 7.78
C GLN A 41 1.64 12.13 7.75
N GLY A 42 2.95 12.43 7.72
CA GLY A 42 3.46 13.80 7.61
C GLY A 42 3.11 14.70 8.79
N SER A 43 2.99 14.17 9.99
CA SER A 43 2.56 14.91 11.20
C SER A 43 3.57 15.94 11.72
N VAL A 44 4.80 15.93 11.20
CA VAL A 44 5.86 16.86 11.63
C VAL A 44 5.58 18.25 11.10
N LYS A 45 5.39 19.21 12.02
CA LYS A 45 5.07 20.61 11.73
C LYS A 45 5.91 21.53 12.61
N LEU A 46 6.46 22.59 12.04
CA LEU A 46 7.02 23.69 12.79
C LEU A 46 5.89 24.52 13.41
N LYS A 47 6.09 25.04 14.61
CA LYS A 47 5.09 25.86 15.29
C LYS A 47 5.13 27.29 14.77
N ASN A 48 3.99 27.78 14.26
CA ASN A 48 3.79 29.18 13.95
C ASN A 48 3.46 29.98 15.22
N ARG A 49 3.34 31.29 15.10
CA ARG A 49 3.02 32.15 16.26
C ARG A 49 1.73 31.81 17.00
N SER A 50 0.78 31.17 16.31
CA SER A 50 -0.49 30.75 16.90
C SER A 50 -0.40 29.41 17.61
N ASP A 51 0.52 28.54 17.16
CA ASP A 51 0.72 27.20 17.71
C ASP A 51 1.64 27.23 18.97
N VAL A 52 2.43 28.28 19.15
CA VAL A 52 3.31 28.42 20.31
C VAL A 52 2.50 28.87 21.52
N ARG A 53 2.66 28.15 22.65
CA ARG A 53 1.95 28.48 23.89
C ARG A 53 2.30 29.88 24.38
N GLY A 54 1.29 30.68 24.72
CA GLY A 54 1.38 32.04 25.26
C GLY A 54 1.17 33.12 24.20
N GLY A 55 1.29 34.39 24.58
CA GLY A 55 1.21 35.54 23.68
C GLY A 55 -0.18 36.10 23.42
N GLY A 56 -1.21 35.64 24.12
CA GLY A 56 -2.59 36.18 23.99
C GLY A 56 -2.77 37.64 24.47
N LYS A 57 -1.84 38.12 25.32
CA LYS A 57 -1.88 39.52 25.85
C LYS A 57 -0.88 40.38 25.09
N LYS A 58 -1.31 41.63 24.75
CA LYS A 58 -0.41 42.63 24.19
C LYS A 58 0.68 43.01 25.23
N PRO A 59 2.00 42.95 24.88
CA PRO A 59 3.07 43.15 25.86
C PRO A 59 3.14 44.55 26.44
N PHE A 60 2.79 45.60 25.70
CA PHE A 60 2.75 46.98 26.15
C PHE A 60 1.78 47.83 25.29
N ARG A 61 1.49 49.05 25.77
CA ARG A 61 0.61 50.02 25.09
C ARG A 61 1.17 50.42 23.71
N GLN A 62 0.27 50.86 22.82
CA GLN A 62 0.56 51.13 21.39
C GLN A 62 1.58 52.27 21.16
N LYS A 63 1.59 53.29 22.01
CA LYS A 63 2.42 54.51 21.93
C LYS A 63 2.98 54.88 23.31
N GLY A 64 4.03 55.70 23.33
CA GLY A 64 4.60 56.23 24.59
C GLY A 64 5.52 55.29 25.37
N THR A 65 6.08 54.23 24.72
CA THR A 65 7.04 53.30 25.36
C THR A 65 8.44 53.38 24.80
N GLY A 66 8.68 54.20 23.76
CA GLY A 66 9.98 54.27 23.07
C GLY A 66 10.42 52.98 22.37
N ARG A 67 9.58 51.95 22.34
CA ARG A 67 9.89 50.62 21.74
C ARG A 67 9.10 50.43 20.44
N ALA A 68 9.58 49.52 19.60
CA ALA A 68 8.85 49.09 18.42
C ALA A 68 7.49 48.50 18.82
N ARG A 69 6.47 48.76 18.05
CA ARG A 69 5.11 48.26 18.30
C ARG A 69 5.08 46.73 18.24
N ALA A 70 4.47 46.09 19.24
CA ALA A 70 4.32 44.64 19.28
C ALA A 70 2.89 44.25 19.67
N GLY A 71 2.34 43.26 18.97
CA GLY A 71 1.03 42.70 19.26
C GLY A 71 1.07 41.46 20.14
N THR A 72 2.19 40.71 20.10
CA THR A 72 2.39 39.50 20.86
C THR A 72 3.89 39.24 21.11
N ILE A 73 4.20 38.60 22.22
CA ILE A 73 5.57 38.14 22.55
C ILE A 73 5.95 36.88 21.78
N ARG A 74 5.01 36.25 21.05
CA ARG A 74 5.25 35.05 20.22
C ARG A 74 5.44 35.38 18.74
N SER A 75 5.61 36.65 18.41
CA SER A 75 6.01 37.07 17.05
C SER A 75 7.34 36.44 16.66
N PRO A 76 7.57 36.12 15.37
CA PRO A 76 8.85 35.57 14.87
C PRO A 76 10.07 36.42 15.18
N LEU A 77 9.90 37.71 15.44
CA LEU A 77 11.00 38.63 15.80
C LEU A 77 11.47 38.49 17.27
N TRP A 78 10.72 37.78 18.10
CA TRP A 78 10.99 37.63 19.52
C TRP A 78 11.67 36.28 19.82
N VAL A 79 12.57 36.26 20.77
CA VAL A 79 13.18 35.02 21.28
C VAL A 79 12.05 34.14 21.86
N GLY A 80 11.99 32.87 21.45
CA GLY A 80 10.91 31.96 21.83
C GLY A 80 9.57 32.21 21.09
N GLY A 81 9.57 33.04 20.04
CA GLY A 81 8.45 33.21 19.12
C GLY A 81 8.27 32.06 18.12
N GLY A 82 7.16 32.07 17.41
CA GLY A 82 6.90 31.08 16.37
C GLY A 82 7.66 31.37 15.07
N VAL A 83 7.79 30.34 14.23
CA VAL A 83 8.41 30.48 12.90
C VAL A 83 7.48 31.25 11.95
N THR A 84 8.03 32.12 11.10
CA THR A 84 7.26 32.95 10.15
C THR A 84 6.51 32.06 9.16
N PHE A 85 7.20 31.12 8.53
CA PHE A 85 6.64 30.14 7.59
C PHE A 85 6.80 28.74 8.15
N ALA A 86 5.78 28.29 8.86
CA ALA A 86 5.73 26.96 9.44
C ALA A 86 5.31 25.95 8.37
N ASN A 87 6.27 25.39 7.66
CA ASN A 87 6.01 24.40 6.62
C ASN A 87 5.47 23.10 7.20
N ILE A 88 4.34 22.65 6.68
CA ILE A 88 3.82 21.30 6.86
C ILE A 88 4.40 20.46 5.72
N LYS A 89 5.08 19.36 6.05
CA LYS A 89 5.61 18.46 5.04
C LYS A 89 4.46 17.70 4.38
N ASN A 90 4.18 18.03 3.13
CA ASN A 90 3.26 17.24 2.31
C ASN A 90 4.06 16.13 1.60
N HIS A 91 3.70 14.88 1.85
CA HIS A 91 4.31 13.71 1.23
C HIS A 91 3.47 13.14 0.09
N GLU A 92 2.32 13.73 -0.19
CA GLU A 92 1.43 13.27 -1.24
C GLU A 92 2.06 13.42 -2.62
N LYS A 93 2.14 12.32 -3.36
CA LYS A 93 2.62 12.27 -4.75
C LYS A 93 1.52 11.76 -5.64
N LYS A 94 1.01 12.62 -6.50
CA LYS A 94 -0.01 12.28 -7.49
C LYS A 94 0.61 11.48 -8.64
N MET A 95 -0.08 10.43 -9.08
CA MET A 95 0.24 9.63 -10.25
C MET A 95 -0.98 9.45 -11.14
N ASN A 96 -0.80 9.44 -12.46
CA ASN A 96 -1.90 9.23 -13.40
C ASN A 96 -2.45 7.79 -13.26
N LYS A 97 -3.77 7.63 -13.22
CA LYS A 97 -4.44 6.32 -13.07
C LYS A 97 -3.99 5.29 -14.10
N LYS A 98 -3.87 5.68 -15.39
CA LYS A 98 -3.38 4.79 -16.45
C LYS A 98 -1.93 4.34 -16.22
N MET A 99 -1.07 5.21 -15.72
CA MET A 99 0.32 4.87 -15.38
C MET A 99 0.39 3.89 -14.20
N ALA A 100 -0.40 4.10 -13.15
CA ALA A 100 -0.47 3.19 -12.00
C ALA A 100 -0.94 1.79 -12.41
N LYS A 101 -2.00 1.70 -13.21
CA LYS A 101 -2.49 0.43 -13.75
C LYS A 101 -1.45 -0.29 -14.62
N LYS A 102 -0.79 0.45 -15.53
CA LYS A 102 0.28 -0.11 -16.37
C LYS A 102 1.48 -0.59 -15.56
N ALA A 103 1.81 0.09 -14.44
CA ALA A 103 2.85 -0.37 -13.54
C ALA A 103 2.50 -1.73 -12.90
N LEU A 104 1.27 -1.90 -12.39
CA LEU A 104 0.79 -3.17 -11.83
C LEU A 104 0.80 -4.30 -12.88
N ALA A 105 0.29 -4.03 -14.10
CA ALA A 105 0.35 -5.00 -15.20
C ALA A 105 1.79 -5.42 -15.52
N SER A 106 2.70 -4.46 -15.55
CA SER A 106 4.13 -4.71 -15.81
C SER A 106 4.76 -5.60 -14.75
N ILE A 107 4.44 -5.39 -13.46
CA ILE A 107 4.92 -6.25 -12.36
C ILE A 107 4.37 -7.68 -12.51
N LEU A 108 3.06 -7.84 -12.69
CA LEU A 108 2.42 -9.15 -12.84
C LEU A 108 2.96 -9.92 -14.05
N SER A 109 3.20 -9.23 -15.17
CA SER A 109 3.81 -9.81 -16.37
C SER A 109 5.23 -10.32 -16.11
N LYS A 110 6.03 -9.58 -15.35
CA LYS A 110 7.37 -9.99 -14.93
C LYS A 110 7.32 -11.27 -14.10
N PHE A 111 6.46 -11.34 -13.09
CA PHE A 111 6.30 -12.54 -12.26
C PHE A 111 5.90 -13.78 -13.10
N LYS A 112 5.02 -13.60 -14.09
CA LYS A 112 4.66 -14.67 -15.02
C LYS A 112 5.85 -15.12 -15.86
N THR A 113 6.62 -14.20 -16.43
CA THR A 113 7.80 -14.50 -17.25
C THR A 113 8.88 -15.25 -16.46
N GLU A 114 9.08 -14.85 -15.19
CA GLU A 114 10.02 -15.49 -14.27
C GLU A 114 9.49 -16.81 -13.65
N LYS A 115 8.29 -17.27 -14.06
CA LYS A 115 7.62 -18.46 -13.50
C LYS A 115 7.42 -18.42 -11.97
N ARG A 116 7.26 -17.21 -11.43
CA ARG A 116 7.01 -16.93 -10.01
C ARG A 116 5.55 -16.65 -9.71
N LEU A 117 4.66 -16.83 -10.68
CA LEU A 117 3.22 -16.70 -10.56
C LEU A 117 2.58 -18.07 -10.77
N THR A 118 1.83 -18.55 -9.78
CA THR A 118 1.13 -19.83 -9.80
C THR A 118 -0.36 -19.61 -9.60
N LEU A 119 -1.18 -20.30 -10.40
CA LEU A 119 -2.63 -20.32 -10.22
C LEU A 119 -2.99 -21.40 -9.20
N VAL A 120 -3.88 -21.05 -8.28
CA VAL A 120 -4.41 -21.95 -7.25
C VAL A 120 -5.93 -21.93 -7.28
N GLU A 121 -6.54 -23.01 -6.82
CA GLU A 121 -7.98 -23.07 -6.59
C GLU A 121 -8.39 -22.06 -5.52
N ASP A 122 -9.68 -21.74 -5.47
CA ASP A 122 -10.19 -20.81 -4.47
C ASP A 122 -10.03 -21.39 -3.06
N VAL A 123 -9.45 -20.57 -2.18
CA VAL A 123 -9.07 -20.94 -0.82
C VAL A 123 -10.02 -20.28 0.17
N SER A 124 -10.73 -21.08 0.94
CA SER A 124 -11.54 -20.63 2.06
C SER A 124 -11.33 -21.55 3.26
N PHE A 125 -10.93 -20.98 4.39
CA PHE A 125 -10.76 -21.74 5.63
C PHE A 125 -12.00 -21.64 6.51
N LYS A 126 -12.51 -22.79 6.95
CA LYS A 126 -13.67 -22.83 7.87
C LYS A 126 -13.36 -22.20 9.24
N GLU A 127 -12.11 -22.31 9.68
CA GLU A 127 -11.64 -21.80 10.97
C GLU A 127 -10.35 -20.94 10.78
N PRO A 128 -10.16 -19.87 11.57
CA PRO A 128 -9.00 -18.99 11.48
C PRO A 128 -7.74 -19.61 12.16
N LYS A 129 -7.34 -20.82 11.72
CA LYS A 129 -6.19 -21.55 12.27
C LYS A 129 -4.98 -21.42 11.35
N THR A 130 -3.85 -20.96 11.89
CA THR A 130 -2.57 -20.85 11.16
C THR A 130 -2.05 -22.19 10.64
N LYS A 131 -2.35 -23.30 11.35
CA LYS A 131 -1.97 -24.65 10.94
C LYS A 131 -2.53 -25.00 9.56
N LEU A 132 -3.80 -24.68 9.29
CA LEU A 132 -4.43 -24.94 7.99
C LEU A 132 -3.75 -24.15 6.86
N ALA A 133 -3.37 -22.89 7.13
CA ALA A 133 -2.63 -22.08 6.16
C ALA A 133 -1.24 -22.65 5.87
N VAL A 134 -0.51 -23.11 6.89
CA VAL A 134 0.80 -23.75 6.72
C VAL A 134 0.69 -25.04 5.88
N GLU A 135 -0.30 -25.89 6.17
CA GLU A 135 -0.55 -27.10 5.40
C GLU A 135 -0.87 -26.81 3.93
N PHE A 136 -1.66 -25.73 3.67
CA PHE A 136 -1.95 -25.29 2.31
C PHE A 136 -0.69 -24.82 1.59
N PHE A 137 0.14 -23.98 2.18
CA PHE A 137 1.36 -23.49 1.55
C PHE A 137 2.41 -24.62 1.34
N ASN A 138 2.53 -25.54 2.27
CA ASN A 138 3.39 -26.72 2.10
C ASN A 138 2.96 -27.58 0.90
N LYS A 139 1.66 -27.72 0.64
CA LYS A 139 1.14 -28.41 -0.56
C LYS A 139 1.52 -27.71 -1.86
N THR A 140 1.60 -26.37 -1.84
CA THR A 140 2.01 -25.59 -3.02
C THR A 140 3.52 -25.60 -3.25
N GLY A 141 4.31 -26.07 -2.27
CA GLY A 141 5.77 -26.18 -2.38
C GLY A 141 6.51 -24.85 -2.42
N VAL A 142 5.93 -23.78 -1.83
CA VAL A 142 6.50 -22.44 -1.86
C VAL A 142 6.79 -21.94 -0.44
N ASP A 143 8.06 -21.54 -0.18
CA ASP A 143 8.51 -21.08 1.14
C ASP A 143 8.04 -19.66 1.50
N SER A 144 7.75 -18.84 0.50
CA SER A 144 7.32 -17.44 0.70
C SER A 144 6.46 -17.00 -0.46
N ALA A 145 5.22 -16.61 -0.19
CA ALA A 145 4.27 -16.21 -1.22
C ALA A 145 3.27 -15.15 -0.74
N LEU A 146 2.74 -14.40 -1.71
CA LEU A 146 1.58 -13.53 -1.56
C LEU A 146 0.37 -14.22 -2.20
N LEU A 147 -0.65 -14.52 -1.41
CA LEU A 147 -1.92 -15.06 -1.88
C LEU A 147 -2.85 -13.90 -2.25
N ILE A 148 -3.34 -13.91 -3.49
CA ILE A 148 -4.30 -12.93 -4.01
C ILE A 148 -5.64 -13.64 -4.25
N THR A 149 -6.69 -13.18 -3.60
CA THR A 149 -8.07 -13.71 -3.71
C THR A 149 -9.02 -12.66 -4.28
N SER A 150 -10.18 -13.09 -4.76
CA SER A 150 -11.22 -12.18 -5.27
C SER A 150 -11.91 -11.40 -4.18
N GLU A 151 -12.13 -12.04 -3.03
CA GLU A 151 -12.78 -11.49 -1.85
C GLU A 151 -11.99 -11.89 -0.61
N ALA A 152 -11.85 -10.94 0.31
CA ALA A 152 -11.18 -11.15 1.58
C ALA A 152 -12.06 -11.98 2.52
N ASP A 153 -11.90 -13.31 2.50
CA ASP A 153 -12.46 -14.15 3.56
C ASP A 153 -11.74 -13.87 4.89
N GLN A 154 -12.51 -13.43 5.89
CA GLN A 154 -11.98 -13.02 7.18
C GLN A 154 -11.20 -14.17 7.89
N ASN A 155 -11.69 -15.40 7.79
CA ASN A 155 -11.00 -16.54 8.39
C ASN A 155 -9.66 -16.82 7.71
N THR A 156 -9.62 -16.72 6.38
CA THR A 156 -8.40 -16.91 5.58
C THR A 156 -7.37 -15.83 5.89
N MET A 157 -7.79 -14.57 5.99
CA MET A 157 -6.92 -13.47 6.36
C MET A 157 -6.33 -13.66 7.77
N LEU A 158 -7.16 -14.02 8.75
CA LEU A 158 -6.71 -14.26 10.12
C LEU A 158 -5.75 -15.46 10.24
N ALA A 159 -5.96 -16.50 9.44
CA ALA A 159 -5.08 -17.68 9.41
C ALA A 159 -3.70 -17.36 8.84
N ILE A 160 -3.60 -16.45 7.85
CA ILE A 160 -2.35 -16.14 7.14
C ILE A 160 -1.57 -15.00 7.79
N ARG A 161 -2.23 -13.95 8.33
CA ARG A 161 -1.58 -12.70 8.77
C ARG A 161 -0.45 -12.87 9.78
N ASN A 162 -0.46 -13.94 10.59
CA ASN A 162 0.59 -14.21 11.57
C ASN A 162 1.85 -14.86 10.96
N LEU A 163 1.78 -15.36 9.73
CA LEU A 163 2.88 -16.05 9.07
C LEU A 163 3.80 -15.02 8.41
N LYS A 164 5.06 -14.92 8.87
CA LYS A 164 6.02 -13.92 8.39
C LYS A 164 6.38 -14.07 6.91
N SER A 165 6.38 -15.31 6.39
CA SER A 165 6.77 -15.61 5.01
C SER A 165 5.63 -15.50 4.01
N PHE A 166 4.39 -15.40 4.49
CA PHE A 166 3.20 -15.41 3.65
C PHE A 166 2.40 -14.13 3.84
N GLY A 167 1.91 -13.59 2.73
CA GLY A 167 1.02 -12.43 2.70
C GLY A 167 -0.34 -12.83 2.13
N PHE A 168 -1.35 -12.03 2.47
CA PHE A 168 -2.70 -12.13 1.94
C PHE A 168 -3.14 -10.78 1.42
N LEU A 169 -3.76 -10.74 0.24
CA LEU A 169 -4.21 -9.51 -0.39
C LEU A 169 -5.51 -9.76 -1.17
N ASP A 170 -6.44 -8.84 -1.09
CA ASP A 170 -7.59 -8.80 -1.98
C ASP A 170 -7.17 -8.28 -3.37
N ALA A 171 -7.72 -8.87 -4.42
CA ALA A 171 -7.45 -8.45 -5.80
C ALA A 171 -7.86 -6.99 -6.08
N LYS A 172 -8.80 -6.43 -5.31
CA LYS A 172 -9.19 -5.02 -5.40
C LYS A 172 -8.14 -4.07 -4.81
N ASP A 173 -7.42 -4.51 -3.77
CA ASP A 173 -6.46 -3.72 -3.02
C ASP A 173 -5.00 -3.95 -3.46
N ILE A 174 -4.82 -4.48 -4.67
CA ILE A 174 -3.51 -4.78 -5.22
C ILE A 174 -2.63 -3.51 -5.28
N ASN A 175 -1.43 -3.61 -4.74
CA ASN A 175 -0.50 -2.49 -4.67
C ASN A 175 0.93 -2.90 -5.10
N PRO A 176 1.75 -1.96 -5.59
CA PRO A 176 3.08 -2.27 -6.11
C PRO A 176 4.06 -2.72 -5.02
N TYR A 177 3.86 -2.30 -3.77
CA TYR A 177 4.77 -2.63 -2.67
C TYR A 177 4.70 -4.11 -2.29
N ASP A 178 3.49 -4.62 -2.02
CA ASP A 178 3.31 -6.02 -1.62
C ASP A 178 3.65 -6.99 -2.75
N LEU A 179 3.32 -6.62 -4.00
CA LEU A 179 3.75 -7.40 -5.17
C LEU A 179 5.26 -7.52 -5.26
N LEU A 180 6.00 -6.42 -5.15
CA LEU A 180 7.47 -6.44 -5.29
C LEU A 180 8.17 -7.09 -4.10
N LYS A 181 7.57 -7.05 -2.91
CA LYS A 181 8.07 -7.71 -1.70
C LYS A 181 7.96 -9.23 -1.79
N ALA A 182 6.95 -9.74 -2.49
CA ALA A 182 6.68 -11.16 -2.60
C ALA A 182 7.78 -11.91 -3.41
N LYS A 183 8.17 -13.08 -2.96
CA LYS A 183 9.03 -13.98 -3.77
C LYS A 183 8.20 -14.71 -4.83
N HIS A 184 7.04 -15.20 -4.46
CA HIS A 184 6.08 -15.86 -5.34
C HIS A 184 4.69 -15.23 -5.16
N ILE A 185 3.89 -15.28 -6.22
CA ILE A 185 2.50 -14.83 -6.19
C ILE A 185 1.60 -16.04 -6.48
N LEU A 186 0.66 -16.29 -5.59
CA LEU A 186 -0.40 -17.28 -5.76
C LEU A 186 -1.69 -16.52 -6.07
N VAL A 187 -2.31 -16.79 -7.19
CA VAL A 187 -3.55 -16.12 -7.64
C VAL A 187 -4.67 -17.15 -7.69
N THR A 188 -5.77 -16.89 -7.02
CA THR A 188 -6.95 -17.75 -7.12
C THR A 188 -7.67 -17.56 -8.45
N HIS A 189 -8.39 -18.60 -8.89
CA HIS A 189 -9.12 -18.54 -10.16
C HIS A 189 -10.16 -17.43 -10.18
N SER A 190 -10.88 -17.23 -9.08
CA SER A 190 -11.87 -16.18 -8.90
C SER A 190 -11.27 -14.76 -8.91
N ALA A 191 -9.98 -14.60 -8.57
CA ALA A 191 -9.30 -13.29 -8.55
C ALA A 191 -8.94 -12.79 -9.97
N ILE A 192 -8.83 -13.65 -10.98
CA ILE A 192 -8.40 -13.28 -12.33
C ILE A 192 -9.31 -12.22 -12.98
N PRO A 193 -10.65 -12.38 -13.01
CA PRO A 193 -11.52 -11.37 -13.59
C PRO A 193 -11.45 -10.03 -12.84
N VAL A 194 -11.34 -10.06 -11.51
CA VAL A 194 -11.20 -8.84 -10.68
C VAL A 194 -9.89 -8.13 -11.00
N LEU A 195 -8.78 -8.86 -11.07
CA LEU A 195 -7.48 -8.30 -11.48
C LEU A 195 -7.54 -7.68 -12.89
N LYS A 196 -8.29 -8.28 -13.82
CA LYS A 196 -8.49 -7.71 -15.16
C LYS A 196 -9.19 -6.35 -15.07
N GLU A 197 -10.21 -6.19 -14.26
CA GLU A 197 -10.93 -4.91 -14.09
C GLU A 197 -10.04 -3.84 -13.42
N VAL A 198 -9.34 -4.20 -12.36
CA VAL A 198 -8.49 -3.27 -11.60
C VAL A 198 -7.30 -2.79 -12.43
N VAL A 199 -6.66 -3.70 -13.17
CA VAL A 199 -5.40 -3.43 -13.90
C VAL A 199 -5.65 -3.00 -15.35
N ASN A 200 -6.86 -3.16 -15.89
CA ASN A 200 -7.17 -2.82 -17.28
C ASN A 200 -6.89 -1.34 -17.59
N VAL A 201 -6.05 -1.14 -18.61
CA VAL A 201 -5.67 0.19 -19.12
C VAL A 201 -6.51 0.44 -20.39
N LYS A 202 -7.80 0.71 -20.24
CA LYS A 202 -8.59 1.30 -21.35
C LYS A 202 -8.44 2.81 -21.37
#